data_c1259eb66dcbdd40c19961b8f06c5fe3
#
_entry.id   c1259eb66dcbdd40c19961b8f06c5fe3
#
_cell.length_a   1.000
_cell.length_b   1.000
_cell.length_c   1.000
_cell.angle_alpha   90.00
_cell.angle_beta   90.00
_cell.angle_gamma   90.00
#
_symmetry.space_group_name_H-M   'P 1'
#
loop_
_entity.id
_entity.type
_entity.pdbx_description
1 polymer ?
#
loop_
_entity_poly.entity_id
_entity_poly.type
_entity_poly.pdbx_seq_one_letter_code
_entity_poly.pdbx_strand_id
1 'polypeptide(L)'
;IGPEVHVMSVCQPTVPVLGAISLMATAGEIAPRSMIMMGGPIDARKSPTAVNNLAMNKSYAWFENNVIYRVPANYPGAGRRVYPGFLQHAGFVAMNPDRHFTSHYDYFLNLIRGDNDDAEAHRRFYDEYNAVLDMDADYYLDTIKLVFQDFGLVKGTWTVQGQPVRPQDIHRTALLTIEGELDDISGAGQTEAAHDLCTGIAAQSRQHFVAEGAGHYGIFSGRRWREQVYPVVRDFIAAHPHGAASARPRKNPAAREAA
;
A
#
# COMPACT_ATOMS: atom_id res chain seq x y z
N ILE A 1 18.38 -11.22 -8.23
CA ILE A 1 17.01 -10.85 -8.70
C ILE A 1 17.21 -10.18 -10.05
N GLY A 2 16.54 -10.66 -11.08
CA GLY A 2 16.62 -10.06 -12.43
C GLY A 2 15.79 -8.78 -12.53
N PRO A 3 15.90 -8.03 -13.64
CA PRO A 3 15.18 -6.78 -13.83
C PRO A 3 13.66 -6.97 -14.04
N GLU A 4 13.24 -8.17 -14.39
CA GLU A 4 11.83 -8.49 -14.63
C GLU A 4 11.21 -9.08 -13.36
N VAL A 5 10.63 -8.24 -12.53
CA VAL A 5 9.99 -8.61 -11.27
C VAL A 5 8.50 -8.29 -11.30
N HIS A 6 7.75 -8.93 -10.40
CA HIS A 6 6.42 -8.49 -9.99
C HIS A 6 6.55 -7.80 -8.65
N VAL A 7 5.89 -6.67 -8.47
CA VAL A 7 5.92 -5.88 -7.23
C VAL A 7 4.56 -5.94 -6.57
N MET A 8 4.54 -6.31 -5.30
CA MET A 8 3.33 -6.25 -4.47
C MET A 8 3.56 -5.26 -3.32
N SER A 9 2.63 -4.34 -3.15
CA SER A 9 2.65 -3.34 -2.08
C SER A 9 1.32 -3.35 -1.33
N VAL A 10 1.40 -3.29 0.00
CA VAL A 10 0.24 -3.35 0.89
C VAL A 10 0.19 -2.09 1.73
N CYS A 11 -0.99 -1.47 1.84
CA CYS A 11 -1.23 -0.29 2.68
C CYS A 11 -0.42 0.94 2.22
N GLN A 12 0.16 1.69 3.14
CA GLN A 12 0.91 2.93 2.91
C GLN A 12 1.99 2.82 1.80
N PRO A 13 2.79 1.76 1.69
CA PRO A 13 3.78 1.59 0.62
C PRO A 13 3.25 1.64 -0.82
N THR A 14 1.94 1.50 -1.05
CA THR A 14 1.36 1.59 -2.40
C THR A 14 1.68 2.93 -3.08
N VAL A 15 1.64 4.03 -2.34
CA VAL A 15 1.89 5.37 -2.88
C VAL A 15 3.35 5.55 -3.33
N PRO A 16 4.38 5.33 -2.48
CA PRO A 16 5.77 5.48 -2.93
C PRO A 16 6.16 4.44 -3.99
N VAL A 17 5.60 3.25 -3.98
CA VAL A 17 5.83 2.24 -5.03
C VAL A 17 5.27 2.72 -6.38
N LEU A 18 4.04 3.25 -6.41
CA LEU A 18 3.48 3.84 -7.64
C LEU A 18 4.33 5.02 -8.12
N GLY A 19 4.81 5.86 -7.19
CA GLY A 19 5.72 6.96 -7.51
C GLY A 19 7.02 6.47 -8.15
N ALA A 20 7.66 5.47 -7.57
CA ALA A 20 8.90 4.90 -8.10
C ALA A 20 8.71 4.30 -9.50
N ILE A 21 7.66 3.49 -9.71
CA ILE A 21 7.36 2.89 -11.01
C ILE A 21 7.04 3.98 -12.05
N SER A 22 6.36 5.06 -11.64
CA SER A 22 6.09 6.21 -12.51
C SER A 22 7.39 6.89 -12.98
N LEU A 23 8.32 7.13 -12.06
CA LEU A 23 9.63 7.73 -12.39
C LEU A 23 10.45 6.83 -13.31
N MET A 24 10.49 5.52 -13.04
CA MET A 24 11.14 4.54 -13.92
C MET A 24 10.54 4.56 -15.32
N ALA A 25 9.21 4.62 -15.42
CA ALA A 25 8.51 4.65 -16.71
C ALA A 25 8.82 5.94 -17.48
N THR A 26 8.79 7.11 -16.82
CA THR A 26 9.13 8.41 -17.39
C THR A 26 10.59 8.44 -17.88
N ALA A 27 11.51 7.83 -17.12
CA ALA A 27 12.94 7.71 -17.49
C ALA A 27 13.20 6.67 -18.61
N GLY A 28 12.20 5.87 -18.99
CA GLY A 28 12.36 4.78 -19.95
C GLY A 28 13.15 3.58 -19.43
N GLU A 29 13.24 3.45 -18.11
CA GLU A 29 13.91 2.33 -17.44
C GLU A 29 13.09 1.03 -17.51
N ILE A 30 13.74 -0.07 -17.14
CA ILE A 30 13.06 -1.38 -17.06
C ILE A 30 12.14 -1.37 -15.83
N ALA A 31 10.84 -1.25 -16.07
CA ALA A 31 9.82 -1.29 -15.04
C ALA A 31 9.38 -2.73 -14.72
N PRO A 32 8.77 -2.97 -13.54
CA PRO A 32 8.19 -4.27 -13.19
C PRO A 32 7.19 -4.78 -14.22
N ARG A 33 7.04 -6.09 -14.33
CA ARG A 33 6.03 -6.72 -15.19
C ARG A 33 4.61 -6.42 -14.72
N SER A 34 4.40 -6.48 -13.43
CA SER A 34 3.15 -6.07 -12.81
C SER A 34 3.37 -5.39 -11.46
N MET A 35 2.42 -4.57 -11.11
CA MET A 35 2.28 -3.98 -9.77
C MET A 35 0.93 -4.37 -9.20
N ILE A 36 0.95 -4.92 -7.98
CA ILE A 36 -0.22 -5.31 -7.22
C ILE A 36 -0.30 -4.38 -6.03
N MET A 37 -1.37 -3.61 -5.95
CA MET A 37 -1.59 -2.59 -4.91
C MET A 37 -2.78 -2.99 -4.06
N MET A 38 -2.56 -3.10 -2.75
CA MET A 38 -3.55 -3.68 -1.84
C MET A 38 -3.81 -2.73 -0.67
N GLY A 39 -5.07 -2.30 -0.51
CA GLY A 39 -5.53 -1.53 0.65
C GLY A 39 -4.72 -0.25 0.91
N GLY A 40 -4.35 0.49 -0.13
CA GLY A 40 -3.49 1.66 -0.03
C GLY A 40 -4.18 2.98 -0.36
N PRO A 41 -3.74 4.08 0.25
CA PRO A 41 -4.38 5.38 0.14
C PRO A 41 -3.95 6.14 -1.13
N ILE A 42 -4.19 5.60 -2.32
CA ILE A 42 -3.84 6.26 -3.59
C ILE A 42 -4.65 7.57 -3.73
N ASP A 43 -5.95 7.52 -3.44
CA ASP A 43 -6.77 8.73 -3.28
C ASP A 43 -7.50 8.70 -1.93
N ALA A 44 -6.87 9.22 -0.91
CA ALA A 44 -7.41 9.26 0.45
C ALA A 44 -8.69 10.12 0.61
N ARG A 45 -9.14 10.81 -0.43
CA ARG A 45 -10.40 11.57 -0.44
C ARG A 45 -11.61 10.67 -0.69
N LYS A 46 -11.40 9.49 -1.30
CA LYS A 46 -12.47 8.51 -1.53
C LYS A 46 -12.77 7.77 -0.24
N SER A 47 -14.03 7.72 0.18
CA SER A 47 -14.50 7.04 1.40
C SER A 47 -13.56 7.24 2.61
N PRO A 48 -13.34 8.48 3.08
CA PRO A 48 -12.34 8.78 4.09
C PRO A 48 -12.65 8.09 5.41
N THR A 49 -11.69 7.37 5.94
CA THR A 49 -11.75 6.67 7.22
C THR A 49 -11.39 7.59 8.39
N ALA A 50 -11.44 7.07 9.62
CA ALA A 50 -11.01 7.81 10.81
C ALA A 50 -9.55 8.28 10.72
N VAL A 51 -8.67 7.45 10.13
CA VAL A 51 -7.25 7.79 9.90
C VAL A 51 -7.11 8.96 8.94
N ASN A 52 -7.82 8.91 7.82
CA ASN A 52 -7.80 9.98 6.82
C ASN A 52 -8.33 11.29 7.43
N ASN A 53 -9.44 11.22 8.17
CA ASN A 53 -10.05 12.39 8.81
C ASN A 53 -9.11 13.02 9.84
N LEU A 54 -8.40 12.20 10.65
CA LEU A 54 -7.39 12.72 11.58
C LEU A 54 -6.29 13.47 10.83
N ALA A 55 -5.75 12.87 9.77
CA ALA A 55 -4.68 13.46 8.97
C ALA A 55 -5.09 14.77 8.28
N MET A 56 -6.34 14.87 7.81
CA MET A 56 -6.88 16.08 7.18
C MET A 56 -7.23 17.19 8.18
N ASN A 57 -7.67 16.83 9.40
CA ASN A 57 -8.17 17.78 10.39
C ASN A 57 -7.10 18.34 11.32
N LYS A 58 -5.90 17.74 11.37
CA LYS A 58 -4.77 18.24 12.16
C LYS A 58 -3.72 18.88 11.26
N SER A 59 -3.07 19.94 11.76
CA SER A 59 -1.99 20.57 10.99
C SER A 59 -0.73 19.70 10.96
N TYR A 60 0.13 19.91 9.97
CA TYR A 60 1.46 19.29 9.89
C TYR A 60 2.26 19.51 11.20
N ALA A 61 2.26 20.74 11.71
CA ALA A 61 2.94 21.07 12.97
C ALA A 61 2.36 20.30 14.17
N TRP A 62 1.07 19.98 14.15
CA TRP A 62 0.49 19.16 15.20
C TRP A 62 1.11 17.75 15.19
N PHE A 63 1.23 17.13 14.03
CA PHE A 63 1.88 15.81 13.91
C PHE A 63 3.33 15.89 14.36
N GLU A 64 4.08 16.88 13.89
CA GLU A 64 5.49 17.04 14.26
C GLU A 64 5.68 17.18 15.78
N ASN A 65 4.82 17.95 16.45
CA ASN A 65 4.98 18.25 17.88
C ASN A 65 4.38 17.20 18.82
N ASN A 66 3.44 16.35 18.34
CA ASN A 66 2.72 15.42 19.22
C ASN A 66 3.06 13.95 18.99
N VAL A 67 3.57 13.58 17.82
CA VAL A 67 3.83 12.16 17.52
C VAL A 67 5.27 11.85 17.13
N ILE A 68 6.11 12.87 16.89
CA ILE A 68 7.53 12.66 16.61
C ILE A 68 8.34 12.78 17.89
N TYR A 69 9.16 11.77 18.12
CA TYR A 69 10.04 11.67 19.29
C TYR A 69 11.48 11.42 18.86
N ARG A 70 12.40 11.57 19.80
CA ARG A 70 13.81 11.18 19.60
C ARG A 70 14.09 9.85 20.26
N VAL A 71 14.79 8.99 19.55
CA VAL A 71 15.26 7.71 20.11
C VAL A 71 16.15 8.00 21.33
N PRO A 72 15.85 7.40 22.50
CA PRO A 72 16.63 7.62 23.72
C PRO A 72 18.09 7.15 23.59
N ALA A 73 18.97 7.71 24.42
CA ALA A 73 20.43 7.49 24.32
C ALA A 73 20.87 6.03 24.56
N ASN A 74 20.07 5.23 25.22
CA ASN A 74 20.35 3.82 25.53
C ASN A 74 19.92 2.82 24.44
N TYR A 75 19.39 3.32 23.30
CA TYR A 75 18.97 2.47 22.19
C TYR A 75 19.81 2.72 20.93
N PRO A 76 19.95 1.72 20.03
CA PRO A 76 20.53 1.94 18.72
C PRO A 76 19.78 3.03 17.95
N GLY A 77 20.51 3.94 17.28
CA GLY A 77 19.92 5.08 16.57
C GLY A 77 19.58 6.28 17.47
N ALA A 78 20.16 6.35 18.67
CA ALA A 78 19.98 7.47 19.62
C ALA A 78 19.99 8.84 18.95
N GLY A 79 19.03 9.69 19.31
CA GLY A 79 18.86 11.03 18.77
C GLY A 79 18.12 11.15 17.43
N ARG A 80 17.88 10.05 16.70
CA ARG A 80 17.07 10.05 15.47
C ARG A 80 15.64 10.47 15.80
N ARG A 81 15.05 11.25 14.90
CA ARG A 81 13.63 11.63 14.98
C ARG A 81 12.80 10.50 14.37
N VAL A 82 11.82 10.00 15.10
CA VAL A 82 10.99 8.88 14.69
C VAL A 82 9.52 9.10 15.08
N TYR A 83 8.61 8.49 14.34
CA TYR A 83 7.27 8.15 14.81
C TYR A 83 7.35 6.80 15.50
N PRO A 84 7.30 6.73 16.85
CA PRO A 84 7.59 5.52 17.59
C PRO A 84 6.58 4.40 17.34
N GLY A 85 7.06 3.15 17.26
CA GLY A 85 6.24 1.97 17.07
C GLY A 85 5.13 1.82 18.11
N PHE A 86 5.40 2.14 19.38
CA PHE A 86 4.38 2.06 20.44
C PHE A 86 3.22 3.05 20.24
N LEU A 87 3.46 4.23 19.66
CA LEU A 87 2.39 5.18 19.33
C LEU A 87 1.60 4.72 18.09
N GLN A 88 2.27 4.15 17.10
CA GLN A 88 1.61 3.54 15.94
C GLN A 88 0.67 2.44 16.41
N HIS A 89 1.18 1.52 17.26
CA HIS A 89 0.39 0.44 17.84
C HIS A 89 -0.80 0.96 18.66
N ALA A 90 -0.58 1.95 19.53
CA ALA A 90 -1.66 2.57 20.30
C ALA A 90 -2.74 3.19 19.38
N GLY A 91 -2.33 3.81 18.28
CA GLY A 91 -3.23 4.34 17.26
C GLY A 91 -4.08 3.24 16.60
N PHE A 92 -3.47 2.12 16.20
CA PHE A 92 -4.18 0.99 15.62
C PHE A 92 -5.20 0.36 16.58
N VAL A 93 -4.83 0.18 17.83
CA VAL A 93 -5.77 -0.33 18.85
C VAL A 93 -6.92 0.64 19.08
N ALA A 94 -6.64 1.96 19.11
CA ALA A 94 -7.66 2.98 19.34
C ALA A 94 -8.67 3.14 18.18
N MET A 95 -8.35 2.68 16.98
CA MET A 95 -9.30 2.67 15.86
C MET A 95 -10.43 1.67 16.03
N ASN A 96 -10.19 0.54 16.69
CA ASN A 96 -11.19 -0.51 16.91
C ASN A 96 -10.98 -1.25 18.25
N PRO A 97 -11.14 -0.56 19.39
CA PRO A 97 -10.83 -1.13 20.71
C PRO A 97 -11.69 -2.33 21.08
N ASP A 98 -12.98 -2.32 20.71
CA ASP A 98 -13.91 -3.41 21.03
C ASP A 98 -13.51 -4.71 20.35
N ARG A 99 -13.01 -4.64 19.12
CA ARG A 99 -12.50 -5.80 18.39
C ARG A 99 -11.30 -6.42 19.09
N HIS A 100 -10.36 -5.61 19.56
CA HIS A 100 -9.19 -6.08 20.29
C HIS A 100 -9.58 -6.69 21.62
N PHE A 101 -10.49 -6.05 22.36
CA PHE A 101 -11.00 -6.59 23.62
C PHE A 101 -11.67 -7.95 23.41
N THR A 102 -12.59 -8.07 22.46
CA THR A 102 -13.28 -9.32 22.14
C THR A 102 -12.29 -10.41 21.74
N SER A 103 -11.32 -10.10 20.88
CA SER A 103 -10.30 -11.06 20.45
C SER A 103 -9.47 -11.59 21.62
N HIS A 104 -9.04 -10.74 22.54
CA HIS A 104 -8.30 -11.18 23.74
C HIS A 104 -9.18 -11.97 24.72
N TYR A 105 -10.46 -11.62 24.83
CA TYR A 105 -11.40 -12.37 25.65
C TYR A 105 -11.64 -13.77 25.07
N ASP A 106 -11.81 -13.90 23.76
CA ASP A 106 -11.96 -15.20 23.09
C ASP A 106 -10.70 -16.05 23.25
N TYR A 107 -9.52 -15.44 23.14
CA TYR A 107 -8.24 -16.10 23.43
C TYR A 107 -8.20 -16.70 24.85
N PHE A 108 -8.62 -15.93 25.86
CA PHE A 108 -8.71 -16.42 27.23
C PHE A 108 -9.68 -17.62 27.35
N LEU A 109 -10.84 -17.56 26.69
CA LEU A 109 -11.80 -18.66 26.67
C LEU A 109 -11.22 -19.90 25.95
N ASN A 110 -10.50 -19.73 24.85
CA ASN A 110 -9.87 -20.86 24.14
C ASN A 110 -8.81 -21.56 25.01
N LEU A 111 -8.02 -20.80 25.76
CA LEU A 111 -7.07 -21.36 26.72
C LEU A 111 -7.78 -22.20 27.81
N ILE A 112 -8.90 -21.72 28.36
CA ILE A 112 -9.68 -22.45 29.38
C ILE A 112 -10.27 -23.74 28.80
N ARG A 113 -10.74 -23.71 27.55
CA ARG A 113 -11.35 -24.85 26.86
C ARG A 113 -10.34 -25.87 26.36
N GLY A 114 -9.04 -25.53 26.38
CA GLY A 114 -7.99 -26.35 25.82
C GLY A 114 -7.95 -26.34 24.29
N ASP A 115 -8.54 -25.33 23.67
CA ASP A 115 -8.45 -25.11 22.22
C ASP A 115 -7.12 -24.45 21.89
N ASN A 116 -6.10 -25.29 21.77
CA ASN A 116 -4.74 -24.84 21.58
C ASN A 116 -4.50 -24.28 20.16
N ASP A 117 -5.22 -24.73 19.15
CA ASP A 117 -5.01 -24.30 17.76
C ASP A 117 -5.48 -22.86 17.57
N ASP A 118 -6.66 -22.51 18.06
CA ASP A 118 -7.18 -21.15 18.00
C ASP A 118 -6.40 -20.20 18.92
N ALA A 119 -6.00 -20.67 20.11
CA ALA A 119 -5.17 -19.90 21.01
C ALA A 119 -3.79 -19.59 20.39
N GLU A 120 -3.15 -20.56 19.74
CA GLU A 120 -1.87 -20.34 19.05
C GLU A 120 -2.00 -19.43 17.82
N ALA A 121 -3.09 -19.55 17.06
CA ALA A 121 -3.39 -18.66 15.95
C ALA A 121 -3.54 -17.20 16.40
N HIS A 122 -4.26 -16.98 17.53
CA HIS A 122 -4.36 -15.64 18.14
C HIS A 122 -3.00 -15.12 18.58
N ARG A 123 -2.20 -15.93 19.27
CA ARG A 123 -0.87 -15.54 19.76
C ARG A 123 0.02 -15.10 18.58
N ARG A 124 0.11 -15.91 17.51
CA ARG A 124 0.90 -15.59 16.31
C ARG A 124 0.45 -14.29 15.67
N PHE A 125 -0.86 -14.08 15.56
CA PHE A 125 -1.39 -12.84 15.01
C PHE A 125 -0.94 -11.62 15.83
N TYR A 126 -1.06 -11.68 17.16
CA TYR A 126 -0.69 -10.55 18.00
C TYR A 126 0.83 -10.38 18.16
N ASP A 127 1.63 -11.45 18.07
CA ASP A 127 3.08 -11.34 18.02
C ASP A 127 3.52 -10.49 16.81
N GLU A 128 2.93 -10.73 15.64
CA GLU A 128 3.17 -9.93 14.42
C GLU A 128 2.56 -8.52 14.54
N TYR A 129 1.33 -8.41 15.01
CA TYR A 129 0.61 -7.15 15.14
C TYR A 129 1.32 -6.17 16.09
N ASN A 130 1.94 -6.68 17.14
CA ASN A 130 2.67 -5.89 18.13
C ASN A 130 4.11 -5.57 17.71
N ALA A 131 4.66 -6.23 16.69
CA ALA A 131 6.01 -6.02 16.19
C ALA A 131 6.14 -4.77 15.30
N VAL A 132 5.63 -3.64 15.77
CA VAL A 132 5.66 -2.38 15.04
C VAL A 132 7.00 -1.67 15.28
N LEU A 133 7.71 -1.38 14.17
CA LEU A 133 8.99 -0.69 14.21
C LEU A 133 8.79 0.84 14.23
N ASP A 134 9.78 1.55 14.78
CA ASP A 134 9.87 2.99 14.65
C ASP A 134 9.97 3.39 13.18
N MET A 135 9.19 4.39 12.78
CA MET A 135 9.22 4.95 11.43
C MET A 135 10.03 6.24 11.43
N ASP A 136 10.82 6.45 10.40
CA ASP A 136 11.54 7.72 10.22
C ASP A 136 10.57 8.90 10.19
N ALA A 137 10.90 9.98 10.89
CA ALA A 137 10.01 11.13 11.06
C ALA A 137 9.71 11.82 9.75
N ASP A 138 10.72 12.00 8.89
CA ASP A 138 10.55 12.72 7.64
C ASP A 138 9.67 11.92 6.68
N TYR A 139 9.87 10.60 6.61
CA TYR A 139 8.99 9.72 5.84
C TYR A 139 7.53 9.77 6.32
N TYR A 140 7.30 9.74 7.63
CA TYR A 140 5.94 9.82 8.18
C TYR A 140 5.29 11.19 7.89
N LEU A 141 6.02 12.28 8.17
CA LEU A 141 5.50 13.63 7.98
C LEU A 141 5.27 13.97 6.51
N ASP A 142 6.16 13.52 5.61
CA ASP A 142 5.97 13.63 4.17
C ASP A 142 4.74 12.85 3.70
N THR A 143 4.49 11.66 4.27
CA THR A 143 3.27 10.90 3.99
C THR A 143 2.02 11.66 4.43
N ILE A 144 1.99 12.20 5.65
CA ILE A 144 0.86 13.01 6.13
C ILE A 144 0.59 14.16 5.17
N LYS A 145 1.64 14.91 4.83
CA LYS A 145 1.50 16.08 3.97
C LYS A 145 1.11 15.71 2.54
N LEU A 146 1.89 14.87 1.90
CA LEU A 146 1.76 14.57 0.47
C LEU A 146 0.50 13.78 0.15
N VAL A 147 0.21 12.74 0.96
CA VAL A 147 -0.88 11.80 0.67
C VAL A 147 -2.21 12.31 1.20
N PHE A 148 -2.25 12.80 2.46
CA PHE A 148 -3.49 13.06 3.17
C PHE A 148 -3.89 14.54 3.24
N GLN A 149 -2.97 15.47 3.03
CA GLN A 149 -3.26 16.91 3.08
C GLN A 149 -3.20 17.56 1.70
N ASP A 150 -2.10 17.40 0.99
CA ASP A 150 -1.91 18.01 -0.32
C ASP A 150 -2.51 17.17 -1.46
N PHE A 151 -2.66 15.84 -1.28
CA PHE A 151 -3.10 14.88 -2.31
C PHE A 151 -2.24 14.97 -3.58
N GLY A 152 -0.93 15.08 -3.38
CA GLY A 152 0.00 15.44 -4.44
C GLY A 152 0.04 14.47 -5.62
N LEU A 153 -0.13 13.15 -5.36
CA LEU A 153 -0.18 12.14 -6.41
C LEU A 153 -1.39 12.33 -7.33
N VAL A 154 -2.60 12.42 -6.75
CA VAL A 154 -3.85 12.55 -7.54
C VAL A 154 -4.01 13.92 -8.19
N LYS A 155 -3.43 14.96 -7.59
CA LYS A 155 -3.41 16.31 -8.20
C LYS A 155 -2.30 16.48 -9.24
N GLY A 156 -1.39 15.51 -9.38
CA GLY A 156 -0.24 15.58 -10.28
C GLY A 156 0.81 16.64 -9.89
N THR A 157 0.86 17.01 -8.61
CA THR A 157 1.79 18.02 -8.07
C THR A 157 3.00 17.41 -7.37
N TRP A 158 3.03 16.08 -7.21
CA TRP A 158 4.14 15.41 -6.56
C TRP A 158 5.39 15.41 -7.43
N THR A 159 6.49 15.86 -6.86
CA THR A 159 7.81 15.81 -7.48
C THR A 159 8.81 15.12 -6.57
N VAL A 160 9.73 14.36 -7.12
CA VAL A 160 10.86 13.74 -6.43
C VAL A 160 12.14 14.26 -7.06
N GLN A 161 12.98 14.94 -6.28
CA GLN A 161 14.21 15.60 -6.77
C GLN A 161 13.97 16.48 -8.00
N GLY A 162 12.84 17.19 -8.02
CA GLY A 162 12.44 18.07 -9.11
C GLY A 162 11.80 17.37 -10.33
N GLN A 163 11.75 16.03 -10.34
CA GLN A 163 11.09 15.26 -11.40
C GLN A 163 9.62 15.01 -11.04
N PRO A 164 8.66 15.32 -11.92
CA PRO A 164 7.26 15.08 -11.65
C PRO A 164 6.94 13.57 -11.67
N VAL A 165 6.14 13.12 -10.71
CA VAL A 165 5.59 11.76 -10.69
C VAL A 165 4.40 11.69 -11.64
N ARG A 166 4.51 10.85 -12.69
CA ARG A 166 3.56 10.78 -13.81
C ARG A 166 3.06 9.35 -14.02
N PRO A 167 2.05 8.89 -13.27
CA PRO A 167 1.50 7.52 -13.42
C PRO A 167 0.99 7.21 -14.82
N GLN A 168 0.54 8.21 -15.56
CA GLN A 168 0.10 8.08 -16.96
C GLN A 168 1.22 7.64 -17.93
N ASP A 169 2.49 7.78 -17.56
CA ASP A 169 3.63 7.34 -18.36
C ASP A 169 3.89 5.81 -18.23
N ILE A 170 3.19 5.14 -17.32
CA ILE A 170 3.29 3.70 -17.16
C ILE A 170 2.50 3.00 -18.27
N HIS A 171 3.21 2.27 -19.17
CA HIS A 171 2.61 1.58 -20.30
C HIS A 171 2.83 0.07 -20.29
N ARG A 172 3.89 -0.42 -19.61
CA ARG A 172 4.37 -1.80 -19.71
C ARG A 172 4.15 -2.63 -18.47
N THR A 173 3.81 -2.01 -17.35
CA THR A 173 3.53 -2.66 -16.08
C THR A 173 2.03 -2.90 -15.96
N ALA A 174 1.62 -4.15 -15.81
CA ALA A 174 0.22 -4.46 -15.54
C ALA A 174 -0.19 -4.04 -14.12
N LEU A 175 -1.44 -3.65 -13.92
CA LEU A 175 -1.96 -3.13 -12.65
C LEU A 175 -3.09 -4.02 -12.12
N LEU A 176 -2.89 -4.56 -10.92
CA LEU A 176 -3.94 -5.14 -10.09
C LEU A 176 -4.12 -4.29 -8.83
N THR A 177 -5.35 -3.86 -8.56
CA THR A 177 -5.72 -3.24 -7.28
C THR A 177 -6.63 -4.16 -6.49
N ILE A 178 -6.41 -4.24 -5.17
CA ILE A 178 -7.20 -5.09 -4.27
C ILE A 178 -7.65 -4.25 -3.09
N GLU A 179 -8.94 -4.32 -2.78
CA GLU A 179 -9.55 -3.66 -1.62
C GLU A 179 -10.33 -4.67 -0.79
N GLY A 180 -10.47 -4.42 0.50
CA GLY A 180 -11.40 -5.13 1.36
C GLY A 180 -12.74 -4.41 1.40
N GLU A 181 -13.84 -5.15 1.27
CA GLU A 181 -15.18 -4.56 1.34
C GLU A 181 -15.43 -3.82 2.67
N LEU A 182 -14.87 -4.35 3.77
CA LEU A 182 -15.01 -3.82 5.12
C LEU A 182 -13.71 -3.17 5.63
N ASP A 183 -12.89 -2.62 4.73
CA ASP A 183 -11.64 -1.99 5.11
C ASP A 183 -11.90 -0.63 5.79
N ASP A 184 -11.58 -0.56 7.09
CA ASP A 184 -11.74 0.61 7.95
C ASP A 184 -10.48 1.50 8.05
N ILE A 185 -9.41 1.11 7.35
CA ILE A 185 -8.13 1.85 7.29
C ILE A 185 -7.98 2.54 5.94
N SER A 186 -8.14 1.81 4.83
CA SER A 186 -8.14 2.33 3.48
C SER A 186 -9.52 2.13 2.88
N GLY A 187 -10.32 3.20 2.84
CA GLY A 187 -11.72 3.11 2.41
C GLY A 187 -11.88 2.74 0.94
N ALA A 188 -13.08 2.25 0.61
CA ALA A 188 -13.42 1.79 -0.73
C ALA A 188 -13.12 2.85 -1.81
N GLY A 189 -12.51 2.43 -2.90
CA GLY A 189 -12.12 3.26 -4.03
C GLY A 189 -10.77 3.97 -3.86
N GLN A 190 -10.16 3.95 -2.66
CA GLN A 190 -8.88 4.62 -2.44
C GLN A 190 -7.76 3.96 -3.26
N THR A 191 -7.67 2.63 -3.24
CA THR A 191 -6.66 1.89 -4.02
C THR A 191 -7.04 1.80 -5.49
N GLU A 192 -8.32 1.58 -5.78
CA GLU A 192 -8.87 1.55 -7.14
C GLU A 192 -8.52 2.82 -7.94
N ALA A 193 -8.41 3.97 -7.27
CA ALA A 193 -8.02 5.25 -7.90
C ALA A 193 -6.72 5.19 -8.71
N ALA A 194 -5.85 4.19 -8.48
CA ALA A 194 -4.67 3.95 -9.32
C ALA A 194 -5.03 3.75 -10.80
N HIS A 195 -6.20 3.19 -11.10
CA HIS A 195 -6.68 3.00 -12.47
C HIS A 195 -6.98 4.32 -13.18
N ASP A 196 -7.44 5.33 -12.43
CA ASP A 196 -7.72 6.67 -12.97
C ASP A 196 -6.42 7.43 -13.28
N LEU A 197 -5.34 7.13 -12.55
CA LEU A 197 -4.03 7.76 -12.72
C LEU A 197 -3.18 7.08 -13.80
N CYS A 198 -3.21 5.75 -13.84
CA CYS A 198 -2.39 4.93 -14.75
C CYS A 198 -3.04 4.76 -16.12
N THR A 199 -3.42 5.88 -16.75
CA THR A 199 -4.16 5.89 -18.03
C THR A 199 -3.37 5.32 -19.21
N GLY A 200 -2.04 5.27 -19.13
CA GLY A 200 -1.16 4.67 -20.13
C GLY A 200 -1.22 3.14 -20.18
N ILE A 201 -1.71 2.48 -19.14
CA ILE A 201 -1.83 1.01 -19.08
C ILE A 201 -3.05 0.57 -19.89
N ALA A 202 -2.86 -0.37 -20.81
CA ALA A 202 -3.94 -0.92 -21.63
C ALA A 202 -5.02 -1.59 -20.75
N ALA A 203 -6.29 -1.46 -21.14
CA ALA A 203 -7.44 -1.96 -20.35
C ALA A 203 -7.32 -3.45 -19.98
N GLN A 204 -6.86 -4.28 -20.93
CA GLN A 204 -6.67 -5.74 -20.71
C GLN A 204 -5.54 -6.07 -19.71
N SER A 205 -4.69 -5.11 -19.37
CA SER A 205 -3.61 -5.26 -18.38
C SER A 205 -3.96 -4.61 -17.03
N ARG A 206 -5.23 -4.27 -16.83
CA ARG A 206 -5.75 -3.66 -15.59
C ARG A 206 -6.84 -4.53 -14.99
N GLN A 207 -6.76 -4.78 -13.70
CA GLN A 207 -7.77 -5.54 -12.96
C GLN A 207 -7.98 -4.90 -11.58
N HIS A 208 -9.22 -4.83 -11.15
CA HIS A 208 -9.62 -4.47 -9.79
C HIS A 208 -10.34 -5.64 -9.14
N PHE A 209 -10.08 -5.87 -7.85
CA PHE A 209 -10.71 -6.93 -7.07
C PHE A 209 -11.10 -6.42 -5.68
N VAL A 210 -12.36 -6.64 -5.29
CA VAL A 210 -12.86 -6.39 -3.94
C VAL A 210 -13.04 -7.72 -3.23
N ALA A 211 -12.34 -7.90 -2.11
CA ALA A 211 -12.46 -9.09 -1.26
C ALA A 211 -13.69 -8.96 -0.35
N GLU A 212 -14.74 -9.74 -0.64
CA GLU A 212 -16.01 -9.72 0.08
C GLU A 212 -15.83 -10.08 1.56
N GLY A 213 -16.43 -9.30 2.45
CA GLY A 213 -16.36 -9.45 3.89
C GLY A 213 -14.96 -9.29 4.50
N ALA A 214 -13.95 -8.88 3.73
CA ALA A 214 -12.61 -8.66 4.23
C ALA A 214 -12.45 -7.24 4.77
N GLY A 215 -11.92 -7.12 6.00
CA GLY A 215 -11.31 -5.88 6.48
C GLY A 215 -9.86 -5.76 6.02
N HIS A 216 -9.16 -4.70 6.43
CA HIS A 216 -7.79 -4.39 6.00
C HIS A 216 -6.82 -5.57 6.05
N TYR A 217 -6.74 -6.26 7.19
CA TYR A 217 -5.84 -7.41 7.36
C TYR A 217 -6.29 -8.65 6.58
N GLY A 218 -7.59 -8.77 6.30
CA GLY A 218 -8.16 -9.91 5.58
C GLY A 218 -7.73 -10.01 4.12
N ILE A 219 -7.26 -8.91 3.53
CA ILE A 219 -6.80 -8.91 2.12
C ILE A 219 -5.40 -9.48 1.93
N PHE A 220 -4.59 -9.64 3.00
CA PHE A 220 -3.22 -10.17 2.92
C PHE A 220 -2.90 -11.24 3.96
N SER A 221 -3.84 -11.59 4.84
CA SER A 221 -3.63 -12.64 5.83
C SER A 221 -4.91 -13.45 6.13
N GLY A 222 -4.73 -14.63 6.74
CA GLY A 222 -5.81 -15.48 7.20
C GLY A 222 -6.56 -16.22 6.08
N ARG A 223 -7.81 -16.65 6.39
CA ARG A 223 -8.58 -17.50 5.49
C ARG A 223 -8.99 -16.78 4.20
N ARG A 224 -9.48 -15.53 4.29
CA ARG A 224 -9.90 -14.75 3.10
C ARG A 224 -8.76 -14.51 2.13
N TRP A 225 -7.57 -14.19 2.64
CA TRP A 225 -6.38 -14.14 1.81
C TRP A 225 -6.16 -15.44 1.04
N ARG A 226 -6.15 -16.59 1.72
CA ARG A 226 -5.87 -17.88 1.08
C ARG A 226 -6.94 -18.30 0.07
N GLU A 227 -8.22 -18.04 0.38
CA GLU A 227 -9.34 -18.57 -0.41
C GLU A 227 -9.80 -17.62 -1.51
N GLN A 228 -9.70 -16.29 -1.30
CA GLN A 228 -10.24 -15.31 -2.23
C GLN A 228 -9.14 -14.50 -2.93
N VAL A 229 -8.19 -13.95 -2.18
CA VAL A 229 -7.23 -12.96 -2.70
C VAL A 229 -6.02 -13.61 -3.35
N TYR A 230 -5.39 -14.58 -2.68
CA TYR A 230 -4.20 -15.25 -3.20
C TYR A 230 -4.41 -15.88 -4.58
N PRO A 231 -5.53 -16.57 -4.89
CA PRO A 231 -5.77 -17.08 -6.24
C PRO A 231 -5.77 -15.97 -7.29
N VAL A 232 -6.38 -14.82 -7.02
CA VAL A 232 -6.41 -13.68 -7.94
C VAL A 232 -5.00 -13.13 -8.17
N VAL A 233 -4.20 -12.95 -7.12
CA VAL A 233 -2.80 -12.50 -7.20
C VAL A 233 -1.96 -13.48 -8.02
N ARG A 234 -2.05 -14.78 -7.71
CA ARG A 234 -1.33 -15.85 -8.41
C ARG A 234 -1.65 -15.86 -9.91
N ASP A 235 -2.93 -15.80 -10.23
CA ASP A 235 -3.39 -15.91 -11.62
C ASP A 235 -3.04 -14.64 -12.40
N PHE A 236 -3.09 -13.47 -11.76
CA PHE A 236 -2.63 -12.22 -12.36
C PHE A 236 -1.13 -12.24 -12.65
N ILE A 237 -0.30 -12.71 -11.72
CA ILE A 237 1.14 -12.89 -11.95
C ILE A 237 1.41 -13.87 -13.08
N ALA A 238 0.70 -15.01 -13.10
CA ALA A 238 0.85 -16.03 -14.14
C ALA A 238 0.44 -15.52 -15.54
N ALA A 239 -0.53 -14.60 -15.62
CA ALA A 239 -0.94 -13.97 -16.88
C ALA A 239 0.09 -12.98 -17.45
N HIS A 240 1.08 -12.56 -16.65
CA HIS A 240 2.12 -11.60 -17.04
C HIS A 240 3.54 -12.19 -16.89
N PRO A 241 3.85 -13.32 -17.57
CA PRO A 241 5.07 -14.08 -17.36
C PRO A 241 6.33 -13.33 -17.80
N HIS A 242 7.49 -13.77 -17.30
CA HIS A 242 8.79 -13.35 -17.77
C HIS A 242 8.98 -13.69 -19.24
N GLY A 243 9.61 -12.81 -20.00
CA GLY A 243 9.97 -13.08 -21.39
C GLY A 243 8.87 -12.91 -22.43
N ALA A 244 7.64 -12.58 -22.07
CA ALA A 244 6.64 -12.11 -23.03
C ALA A 244 7.05 -10.71 -23.51
N ALA A 245 7.88 -10.65 -24.58
CA ALA A 245 8.25 -9.40 -25.22
C ALA A 245 6.98 -8.69 -25.65
N SER A 246 6.70 -7.49 -25.06
CA SER A 246 5.76 -6.58 -25.70
C SER A 246 6.24 -6.38 -27.11
N ALA A 247 5.45 -6.80 -28.11
CA ALA A 247 5.77 -6.61 -29.50
C ALA A 247 6.12 -5.12 -29.70
N ARG A 248 7.39 -4.81 -30.01
CA ARG A 248 7.77 -3.47 -30.44
C ARG A 248 6.83 -3.10 -31.58
N PRO A 249 6.21 -1.93 -31.58
CA PRO A 249 5.51 -1.50 -32.78
C PRO A 249 6.55 -1.53 -33.92
N ARG A 250 6.29 -2.34 -34.93
CA ARG A 250 7.12 -2.40 -36.14
C ARG A 250 7.19 -0.97 -36.68
N LYS A 251 8.37 -0.37 -36.65
CA LYS A 251 8.62 0.86 -37.41
C LYS A 251 8.29 0.53 -38.87
N ASN A 252 7.28 1.20 -39.39
CA ASN A 252 6.88 1.09 -40.77
C ASN A 252 8.07 1.50 -41.69
N PRO A 253 8.61 0.64 -42.57
CA PRO A 253 9.77 0.96 -43.38
C PRO A 253 9.47 1.93 -44.53
N ALA A 254 8.22 2.42 -44.66
CA ALA A 254 7.75 3.21 -45.82
C ALA A 254 8.01 4.74 -45.77
N ALA A 255 8.94 5.21 -44.91
CA ALA A 255 9.25 6.66 -44.84
C ALA A 255 10.73 6.98 -45.19
N ARG A 256 11.32 6.24 -46.16
CA ARG A 256 12.67 6.52 -46.66
C ARG A 256 12.74 6.51 -48.19
N GLU A 257 11.72 6.99 -48.88
CA GLU A 257 11.81 7.38 -50.28
C GLU A 257 10.94 8.59 -50.53
N ALA A 258 11.42 9.79 -50.13
CA ALA A 258 11.02 11.09 -50.69
C ALA A 258 11.82 12.17 -49.95
N ALA A 259 13.10 12.35 -50.36
CA ALA A 259 13.84 13.61 -50.32
C ALA A 259 15.13 13.44 -51.15
#